data_78c8d4c44edd31a8e85dcb8a6d34a5d9
#
_entry.id   78c8d4c44edd31a8e85dcb8a6d34a5d9
#
_cell.length_a   1.000
_cell.length_b   1.000
_cell.length_c   1.000
_cell.angle_alpha   90.00
_cell.angle_beta   90.00
_cell.angle_gamma   90.00
#
_symmetry.space_group_name_H-M   'P 1'
#
loop_
_entity.id
_entity.type
_entity.pdbx_description
1 polymer ?
#
loop_
_entity_poly.entity_id
_entity_poly.type
_entity_poly.pdbx_seq_one_letter_code
_entity_poly.pdbx_strand_id
1 'polypeptide(L)'
;DKHVHKYHDLPSFEDLKLEVRSRELQEKVYAIETVETDVPAYILLDYLKNQFTQSEILERVEDFVENQVAISDARENIDLLQEIVVQVEDRVDTAEDNESMESIELFDSEEDLQKFLPLGLNQEYDLDYTFSPKDLVVVGGQRGGGKSFTCCNIAEAAHQKDKSVLYFTIEMDARQILQRVCALSTGVPTNRIKTRNLSPMEWEKVAGWWANRFEEGNESLDNYKEHKDFDRFHYELTRNPLADKPQIDVFYDPALTLAKIISVVRQKQAQLPDLGLVIVDYLNQIRRHNAPGRSGQYDWTE
;
A
#
# COMPACT_ATOMS: atom_id res chain seq x y z
N ASP A 1 19.30 -0.50 24.32
CA ASP A 1 18.65 0.75 23.85
C ASP A 1 19.03 1.99 24.67
N LYS A 2 18.94 1.95 26.03
CA LYS A 2 19.28 3.12 26.88
C LYS A 2 20.74 3.54 26.77
N HIS A 3 21.67 2.59 26.64
CA HIS A 3 23.09 2.86 26.50
C HIS A 3 23.38 3.49 25.13
N VAL A 4 22.87 2.91 24.05
CA VAL A 4 23.03 3.41 22.69
C VAL A 4 22.43 4.80 22.55
N HIS A 5 21.22 5.06 23.10
CA HIS A 5 20.60 6.38 23.10
C HIS A 5 21.40 7.44 23.86
N LYS A 6 22.12 7.03 24.92
CA LYS A 6 22.84 7.98 25.76
C LYS A 6 24.28 8.25 25.30
N TYR A 7 24.95 7.24 24.76
CA TYR A 7 26.37 7.30 24.45
C TYR A 7 26.68 7.18 22.96
N HIS A 8 25.66 6.90 22.11
CA HIS A 8 25.77 6.68 20.66
C HIS A 8 26.78 5.59 20.27
N ASP A 9 26.97 4.60 21.16
CA ASP A 9 27.87 3.48 20.95
C ASP A 9 27.28 2.21 21.55
N LEU A 10 27.77 1.04 21.10
CA LEU A 10 27.36 -0.24 21.65
C LEU A 10 28.01 -0.46 23.02
N PRO A 11 27.26 -0.98 24.01
CA PRO A 11 27.83 -1.24 25.31
C PRO A 11 28.91 -2.35 25.26
N SER A 12 30.04 -2.11 25.91
CA SER A 12 31.01 -3.17 26.13
C SER A 12 30.48 -4.20 27.15
N PHE A 13 31.12 -5.38 27.27
CA PHE A 13 30.75 -6.34 28.30
C PHE A 13 30.90 -5.79 29.71
N GLU A 14 31.85 -4.90 29.94
CA GLU A 14 32.00 -4.23 31.24
C GLU A 14 30.83 -3.26 31.52
N ASP A 15 30.39 -2.51 30.53
CA ASP A 15 29.21 -1.63 30.65
C ASP A 15 27.95 -2.43 30.94
N LEU A 16 27.76 -3.57 30.25
CA LEU A 16 26.63 -4.46 30.50
C LEU A 16 26.66 -5.03 31.91
N LYS A 17 27.84 -5.41 32.44
CA LYS A 17 27.99 -5.90 33.84
C LYS A 17 27.63 -4.81 34.85
N LEU A 18 27.94 -3.56 34.57
CA LEU A 18 27.63 -2.44 35.46
C LEU A 18 26.15 -2.05 35.44
N GLU A 19 25.50 -2.13 34.29
CA GLU A 19 24.10 -1.73 34.12
C GLU A 19 23.11 -2.82 34.57
N VAL A 20 23.49 -4.09 34.48
CA VAL A 20 22.62 -5.22 34.86
C VAL A 20 22.60 -5.40 36.39
N ARG A 21 21.46 -5.13 36.98
CA ARG A 21 21.24 -5.25 38.44
C ARG A 21 20.79 -6.62 38.94
N SER A 22 20.25 -7.44 38.05
CA SER A 22 19.80 -8.79 38.39
C SER A 22 20.97 -9.77 38.39
N ARG A 23 21.15 -10.52 39.45
CA ARG A 23 22.20 -11.53 39.57
C ARG A 23 22.10 -12.61 38.48
N GLU A 24 20.89 -13.02 38.17
CA GLU A 24 20.65 -14.01 37.09
C GLU A 24 21.09 -13.50 35.71
N LEU A 25 20.83 -12.22 35.42
CA LEU A 25 21.27 -11.61 34.16
C LEU A 25 22.78 -11.37 34.14
N GLN A 26 23.40 -11.06 35.29
CA GLN A 26 24.87 -10.95 35.39
C GLN A 26 25.55 -12.30 35.09
N GLU A 27 25.01 -13.40 35.63
CA GLU A 27 25.51 -14.76 35.34
C GLU A 27 25.39 -15.09 33.83
N LYS A 28 24.32 -14.67 33.16
CA LYS A 28 24.16 -14.80 31.71
C LYS A 28 25.18 -13.96 30.91
N VAL A 29 25.43 -12.72 31.32
CA VAL A 29 26.44 -11.86 30.68
C VAL A 29 27.85 -12.45 30.82
N TYR A 30 28.19 -13.00 32.00
CA TYR A 30 29.47 -13.71 32.20
C TYR A 30 29.57 -14.97 31.33
N ALA A 31 28.49 -15.72 31.20
CA ALA A 31 28.46 -16.93 30.36
C ALA A 31 28.68 -16.57 28.88
N ILE A 32 28.10 -15.47 28.39
CA ILE A 32 28.27 -15.02 27.00
C ILE A 32 29.71 -14.58 26.74
N GLU A 33 30.35 -13.87 27.67
CA GLU A 33 31.74 -13.38 27.53
C GLU A 33 32.75 -14.53 27.37
N THR A 34 32.43 -15.69 27.91
CA THR A 34 33.34 -16.89 27.85
C THR A 34 33.06 -17.81 26.66
N VAL A 35 32.06 -17.50 25.84
CA VAL A 35 31.73 -18.30 24.65
C VAL A 35 32.66 -17.90 23.49
N GLU A 36 33.60 -18.78 23.17
CA GLU A 36 34.31 -18.71 21.88
C GLU A 36 33.44 -19.40 20.82
N THR A 37 33.13 -18.68 19.74
CA THR A 37 32.36 -19.21 18.62
C THR A 37 33.05 -18.91 17.30
N ASP A 38 33.14 -19.93 16.44
CA ASP A 38 33.61 -19.78 15.06
C ASP A 38 32.48 -19.30 14.11
N VAL A 39 31.27 -19.09 14.63
CA VAL A 39 30.15 -18.69 13.83
C VAL A 39 30.25 -17.17 13.51
N PRO A 40 30.20 -16.78 12.24
CA PRO A 40 30.25 -15.38 11.84
C PRO A 40 29.16 -14.56 12.50
N ALA A 41 29.50 -13.31 12.89
CA ALA A 41 28.58 -12.42 13.64
C ALA A 41 27.24 -12.18 12.93
N TYR A 42 27.22 -12.11 11.60
CA TYR A 42 25.98 -11.94 10.83
C TYR A 42 25.02 -13.13 10.96
N ILE A 43 25.53 -14.37 11.04
CA ILE A 43 24.70 -15.57 11.25
C ILE A 43 24.08 -15.55 12.66
N LEU A 44 24.87 -15.14 13.66
CA LEU A 44 24.37 -14.97 15.02
C LEU A 44 23.31 -13.88 15.10
N LEU A 45 23.50 -12.78 14.38
CA LEU A 45 22.54 -11.70 14.32
C LEU A 45 21.21 -12.15 13.70
N ASP A 46 21.26 -12.88 12.60
CA ASP A 46 20.07 -13.45 11.96
C ASP A 46 19.33 -14.43 12.88
N TYR A 47 20.08 -15.25 13.60
CA TYR A 47 19.49 -16.14 14.59
C TYR A 47 18.79 -15.36 15.71
N LEU A 48 19.44 -14.34 16.25
CA LEU A 48 18.86 -13.49 17.30
C LEU A 48 17.65 -12.72 16.82
N LYS A 49 17.67 -12.20 15.59
CA LYS A 49 16.49 -11.56 14.96
C LYS A 49 15.32 -12.54 14.85
N ASN A 50 15.57 -13.76 14.38
CA ASN A 50 14.55 -14.79 14.30
C ASN A 50 13.96 -15.15 15.67
N GLN A 51 14.80 -15.31 16.70
CA GLN A 51 14.35 -15.61 18.06
C GLN A 51 13.53 -14.46 18.64
N PHE A 52 13.96 -13.23 18.44
CA PHE A 52 13.23 -12.04 18.86
C PHE A 52 11.85 -11.98 18.19
N THR A 53 11.81 -12.14 16.87
CA THR A 53 10.57 -12.15 16.09
C THR A 53 9.58 -13.21 16.57
N GLN A 54 10.08 -14.44 16.81
CA GLN A 54 9.25 -15.53 17.34
C GLN A 54 8.69 -15.21 18.72
N SER A 55 9.49 -14.61 19.60
CA SER A 55 9.07 -14.23 20.94
C SER A 55 8.02 -13.12 20.91
N GLU A 56 8.19 -12.10 20.07
CA GLU A 56 7.22 -11.00 19.88
C GLU A 56 5.89 -11.53 19.31
N ILE A 57 5.95 -12.45 18.33
CA ILE A 57 4.73 -13.09 17.79
C ILE A 57 3.99 -13.85 18.88
N LEU A 58 4.70 -14.68 19.65
CA LEU A 58 4.08 -15.48 20.71
C LEU A 58 3.41 -14.58 21.76
N GLU A 59 4.10 -13.59 22.29
CA GLU A 59 3.58 -12.69 23.31
C GLU A 59 2.31 -11.97 22.84
N ARG A 60 2.29 -11.48 21.60
CA ARG A 60 1.14 -10.76 21.04
C ARG A 60 -0.03 -11.66 20.70
N VAL A 61 0.25 -12.87 20.21
CA VAL A 61 -0.79 -13.86 19.92
C VAL A 61 -1.40 -14.38 21.23
N GLU A 62 -0.60 -14.61 22.27
CA GLU A 62 -1.10 -14.98 23.60
C GLU A 62 -2.00 -13.88 24.17
N ASP A 63 -1.58 -12.62 24.16
CA ASP A 63 -2.39 -11.47 24.61
C ASP A 63 -3.70 -11.36 23.81
N PHE A 64 -3.64 -11.52 22.48
CA PHE A 64 -4.81 -11.52 21.63
C PHE A 64 -5.79 -12.64 21.99
N VAL A 65 -5.31 -13.88 22.17
CA VAL A 65 -6.16 -15.02 22.49
C VAL A 65 -6.78 -14.89 23.88
N GLU A 66 -6.01 -14.43 24.87
CA GLU A 66 -6.47 -14.34 26.26
C GLU A 66 -7.43 -13.16 26.48
N ASN A 67 -7.17 -12.02 25.85
CA ASN A 67 -7.84 -10.76 26.19
C ASN A 67 -8.82 -10.23 25.14
N GLN A 68 -8.78 -10.70 23.89
CA GLN A 68 -9.51 -10.06 22.79
C GLN A 68 -10.45 -11.00 22.02
N VAL A 69 -10.05 -12.22 21.71
CA VAL A 69 -10.83 -13.16 20.86
C VAL A 69 -12.24 -13.40 21.36
N ALA A 70 -12.43 -13.49 22.68
CA ALA A 70 -13.73 -13.79 23.28
C ALA A 70 -14.67 -12.57 23.35
N ILE A 71 -14.16 -11.35 23.16
CA ILE A 71 -14.90 -10.09 23.37
C ILE A 71 -15.29 -9.47 22.04
N SER A 72 -14.46 -9.64 21.00
CA SER A 72 -14.61 -9.02 19.68
C SER A 72 -15.33 -9.94 18.69
N ASP A 73 -15.96 -9.37 17.66
CA ASP A 73 -16.53 -10.16 16.59
C ASP A 73 -15.44 -10.74 15.64
N ALA A 74 -15.84 -11.67 14.76
CA ALA A 74 -14.89 -12.37 13.89
C ALA A 74 -14.15 -11.42 12.92
N ARG A 75 -14.79 -10.34 12.50
CA ARG A 75 -14.20 -9.36 11.56
C ARG A 75 -13.20 -8.46 12.30
N GLU A 76 -13.56 -8.04 13.49
CA GLU A 76 -12.70 -7.25 14.38
C GLU A 76 -11.46 -8.07 14.79
N ASN A 77 -11.62 -9.36 15.05
CA ASN A 77 -10.51 -10.27 15.35
C ASN A 77 -9.55 -10.42 14.14
N ILE A 78 -10.04 -10.46 12.91
CA ILE A 78 -9.20 -10.49 11.71
C ILE A 78 -8.41 -9.19 11.58
N ASP A 79 -9.05 -8.04 11.78
CA ASP A 79 -8.39 -6.74 11.68
C ASP A 79 -7.28 -6.60 12.75
N LEU A 80 -7.51 -7.09 13.98
CA LEU A 80 -6.53 -7.12 15.06
C LEU A 80 -5.32 -8.03 14.75
N LEU A 81 -5.57 -9.21 14.19
CA LEU A 81 -4.48 -10.11 13.77
C LEU A 81 -3.62 -9.47 12.67
N GLN A 82 -4.22 -8.77 11.71
CA GLN A 82 -3.48 -8.04 10.68
C GLN A 82 -2.62 -6.93 11.30
N GLU A 83 -3.12 -6.23 12.32
CA GLU A 83 -2.37 -5.21 13.03
C GLU A 83 -1.15 -5.80 13.78
N ILE A 84 -1.31 -6.96 14.43
CA ILE A 84 -0.20 -7.67 15.08
C ILE A 84 0.90 -8.00 14.08
N VAL A 85 0.54 -8.52 12.89
CA VAL A 85 1.52 -8.84 11.84
C VAL A 85 2.32 -7.59 11.44
N VAL A 86 1.63 -6.48 11.13
CA VAL A 86 2.28 -5.22 10.74
C VAL A 86 3.23 -4.71 11.84
N GLN A 87 2.80 -4.74 13.09
CA GLN A 87 3.62 -4.25 14.20
C GLN A 87 4.86 -5.11 14.46
N VAL A 88 4.78 -6.42 14.21
CA VAL A 88 5.95 -7.31 14.33
C VAL A 88 6.92 -7.04 13.18
N GLU A 89 6.42 -6.89 11.96
CA GLU A 89 7.24 -6.60 10.79
C GLU A 89 7.97 -5.25 10.90
N ASP A 90 7.29 -4.18 11.32
CA ASP A 90 7.92 -2.86 11.55
C ASP A 90 9.09 -2.90 12.54
N ARG A 91 9.09 -3.86 13.48
CA ARG A 91 10.19 -4.02 14.44
C ARG A 91 11.34 -4.87 13.91
N VAL A 92 11.07 -5.73 12.95
CA VAL A 92 12.06 -6.65 12.38
C VAL A 92 12.78 -6.04 11.19
N ASP A 93 12.08 -5.23 10.40
CA ASP A 93 12.59 -4.57 9.18
C ASP A 93 13.51 -3.35 9.44
N THR A 94 14.00 -3.17 10.67
CA THR A 94 14.97 -2.11 10.99
C THR A 94 16.41 -2.38 10.49
N ALA A 95 16.61 -3.34 9.60
CA ALA A 95 17.87 -3.44 8.86
C ALA A 95 17.87 -2.37 7.77
N GLU A 96 18.29 -1.17 8.13
CA GLU A 96 18.69 -0.16 7.16
C GLU A 96 19.80 -0.74 6.28
N ASP A 97 19.55 -0.81 4.99
CA ASP A 97 20.60 -0.90 3.99
C ASP A 97 21.38 0.42 4.04
N ASN A 98 22.36 0.49 4.94
CA ASN A 98 23.30 1.60 4.99
C ASN A 98 24.25 1.47 3.80
N GLU A 99 23.83 1.95 2.65
CA GLU A 99 24.71 2.13 1.50
C GLU A 99 25.71 3.25 1.85
N SER A 100 27.01 2.96 1.69
CA SER A 100 28.02 3.99 1.90
C SER A 100 27.94 5.00 0.75
N MET A 101 28.15 6.29 1.03
CA MET A 101 28.16 7.34 -0.01
C MET A 101 29.14 7.06 -1.17
N GLU A 102 30.12 6.18 -0.97
CA GLU A 102 31.09 5.79 -1.98
C GLU A 102 30.55 4.77 -2.98
N SER A 103 29.45 4.06 -2.64
CA SER A 103 28.82 3.04 -3.49
C SER A 103 27.54 3.53 -4.19
N ILE A 104 27.07 4.75 -3.91
CA ILE A 104 25.85 5.31 -4.49
C ILE A 104 26.17 5.96 -5.84
N GLU A 105 25.54 5.49 -6.91
CA GLU A 105 25.52 6.19 -8.19
C GLU A 105 24.70 7.47 -8.09
N LEU A 106 25.23 8.59 -8.58
CA LEU A 106 24.54 9.88 -8.55
C LEU A 106 23.38 9.98 -9.53
N PHE A 107 23.39 9.17 -10.59
CA PHE A 107 22.40 9.21 -11.65
C PHE A 107 21.62 7.89 -11.71
N ASP A 108 20.31 8.01 -11.87
CA ASP A 108 19.45 6.85 -12.09
C ASP A 108 19.79 6.18 -13.44
N SER A 109 19.71 4.86 -13.48
CA SER A 109 19.88 4.10 -14.70
C SER A 109 18.72 4.36 -15.68
N GLU A 110 18.90 4.10 -16.98
CA GLU A 110 17.80 4.19 -17.96
C GLU A 110 16.62 3.27 -17.58
N GLU A 111 16.91 2.14 -16.95
CA GLU A 111 15.89 1.20 -16.46
C GLU A 111 15.09 1.78 -15.29
N ASP A 112 15.74 2.52 -14.39
CA ASP A 112 15.07 3.17 -13.27
C ASP A 112 14.21 4.35 -13.74
N LEU A 113 14.67 5.12 -14.72
CA LEU A 113 13.88 6.20 -15.31
C LEU A 113 12.57 5.71 -15.93
N GLN A 114 12.51 4.47 -16.44
CA GLN A 114 11.27 3.87 -16.95
C GLN A 114 10.25 3.55 -15.86
N LYS A 115 10.69 3.46 -14.59
CA LYS A 115 9.83 3.22 -13.44
C LYS A 115 9.15 4.50 -12.93
N PHE A 116 9.59 5.68 -13.38
CA PHE A 116 9.03 6.96 -12.94
C PHE A 116 7.64 7.17 -13.50
N LEU A 117 6.74 7.63 -12.65
CA LEU A 117 5.35 7.87 -12.99
C LEU A 117 5.06 9.36 -13.14
N PRO A 118 4.35 9.79 -14.21
CA PRO A 118 3.96 11.17 -14.38
C PRO A 118 2.79 11.55 -13.46
N LEU A 119 2.63 12.84 -13.21
CA LEU A 119 1.46 13.37 -12.52
C LEU A 119 0.18 13.30 -13.37
N GLY A 120 0.31 13.17 -14.70
CA GLY A 120 -0.80 13.16 -15.62
C GLY A 120 -1.48 14.51 -15.80
N LEU A 121 -0.79 15.62 -15.50
CA LEU A 121 -1.34 16.97 -15.61
C LEU A 121 -1.22 17.51 -17.05
N ASN A 122 -0.03 17.55 -17.60
CA ASN A 122 0.28 17.80 -19.00
C ASN A 122 1.75 17.44 -19.27
N GLN A 123 2.15 17.37 -20.56
CA GLN A 123 3.50 16.97 -20.95
C GLN A 123 4.60 17.84 -20.34
N GLU A 124 4.39 19.14 -20.19
CA GLU A 124 5.40 20.07 -19.67
C GLU A 124 5.65 19.81 -18.17
N TYR A 125 4.59 19.68 -17.37
CA TYR A 125 4.73 19.37 -15.95
C TYR A 125 5.19 17.92 -15.71
N ASP A 126 4.80 16.99 -16.55
CA ASP A 126 5.14 15.57 -16.39
C ASP A 126 6.60 15.28 -16.76
N LEU A 127 7.30 16.20 -17.42
CA LEU A 127 8.75 16.13 -17.63
C LEU A 127 9.54 16.58 -16.39
N ASP A 128 9.03 17.58 -15.68
CA ASP A 128 9.71 18.19 -14.53
C ASP A 128 9.31 17.56 -13.19
N TYR A 129 8.14 16.95 -13.13
CA TYR A 129 7.56 16.39 -11.90
C TYR A 129 7.09 14.95 -12.11
N THR A 130 7.92 14.01 -11.73
CA THR A 130 7.62 12.58 -11.75
C THR A 130 7.71 11.99 -10.35
N PHE A 131 7.07 10.85 -10.14
CA PHE A 131 7.24 10.06 -8.93
C PHE A 131 8.28 8.98 -9.15
N SER A 132 9.25 8.92 -8.27
CA SER A 132 10.22 7.82 -8.23
C SER A 132 9.64 6.61 -7.47
N PRO A 133 10.14 5.40 -7.72
CA PRO A 133 9.85 4.28 -6.85
C PRO A 133 10.18 4.60 -5.39
N LYS A 134 9.33 4.15 -4.46
CA LYS A 134 9.40 4.40 -3.02
C LYS A 134 9.02 5.83 -2.58
N ASP A 135 8.68 6.75 -3.47
CA ASP A 135 8.22 8.08 -3.08
C ASP A 135 6.91 8.03 -2.31
N LEU A 136 6.83 8.79 -1.23
CA LEU A 136 5.60 9.08 -0.52
C LEU A 136 5.12 10.49 -0.90
N VAL A 137 4.01 10.56 -1.63
CA VAL A 137 3.47 11.83 -2.13
C VAL A 137 2.15 12.18 -1.45
N VAL A 138 2.05 13.41 -0.96
CA VAL A 138 0.84 13.90 -0.29
C VAL A 138 0.17 14.98 -1.15
N VAL A 139 -1.07 14.71 -1.59
CA VAL A 139 -1.91 15.67 -2.31
C VAL A 139 -2.78 16.44 -1.31
N GLY A 140 -2.38 17.68 -1.00
CA GLY A 140 -3.08 18.57 -0.08
C GLY A 140 -4.08 19.50 -0.78
N GLY A 141 -5.15 19.89 -0.08
CA GLY A 141 -6.11 20.89 -0.60
C GLY A 141 -7.37 20.99 0.25
N GLN A 142 -8.08 22.11 0.11
CA GLN A 142 -9.36 22.35 0.78
C GLN A 142 -10.45 21.36 0.33
N ARG A 143 -11.54 21.26 1.08
CA ARG A 143 -12.71 20.49 0.67
C ARG A 143 -13.24 21.02 -0.67
N GLY A 144 -13.50 20.13 -1.63
CA GLY A 144 -13.89 20.49 -2.99
C GLY A 144 -12.77 20.98 -3.90
N GLY A 145 -11.52 21.06 -3.42
CA GLY A 145 -10.35 21.52 -4.18
C GLY A 145 -9.79 20.53 -5.22
N GLY A 146 -10.49 19.42 -5.48
CA GLY A 146 -10.12 18.50 -6.57
C GLY A 146 -9.15 17.38 -6.20
N LYS A 147 -8.83 17.16 -4.91
CA LYS A 147 -7.88 16.10 -4.48
C LYS A 147 -8.15 14.74 -5.12
N SER A 148 -9.36 14.20 -4.96
CA SER A 148 -9.74 12.91 -5.55
C SER A 148 -9.72 12.93 -7.08
N PHE A 149 -9.96 14.07 -7.72
CA PHE A 149 -9.80 14.21 -9.16
C PHE A 149 -8.34 14.14 -9.58
N THR A 150 -7.44 14.80 -8.86
CA THR A 150 -6.00 14.71 -9.06
C THR A 150 -5.51 13.27 -8.86
N CYS A 151 -5.96 12.60 -7.81
CA CYS A 151 -5.65 11.18 -7.58
C CYS A 151 -6.12 10.28 -8.72
N CYS A 152 -7.33 10.50 -9.26
CA CYS A 152 -7.80 9.75 -10.43
C CYS A 152 -6.95 10.03 -11.68
N ASN A 153 -6.47 11.27 -11.84
CA ASN A 153 -5.62 11.65 -12.96
C ASN A 153 -4.26 10.96 -12.89
N ILE A 154 -3.64 10.93 -11.70
CA ILE A 154 -2.38 10.21 -11.46
C ILE A 154 -2.58 8.70 -11.68
N ALA A 155 -3.70 8.14 -11.21
CA ALA A 155 -4.02 6.72 -11.43
C ALA A 155 -4.11 6.37 -12.92
N GLU A 156 -4.78 7.21 -13.71
CA GLU A 156 -4.90 7.05 -15.15
C GLU A 156 -3.55 7.17 -15.85
N ALA A 157 -2.74 8.16 -15.46
CA ALA A 157 -1.41 8.37 -16.02
C ALA A 157 -0.46 7.19 -15.74
N ALA A 158 -0.51 6.61 -14.54
CA ALA A 158 0.23 5.39 -14.20
C ALA A 158 -0.26 4.19 -15.02
N HIS A 159 -1.57 4.06 -15.19
CA HIS A 159 -2.15 3.00 -16.01
C HIS A 159 -1.75 3.11 -17.50
N GLN A 160 -1.65 4.32 -18.05
CA GLN A 160 -1.15 4.58 -19.39
C GLN A 160 0.36 4.25 -19.56
N LYS A 161 1.08 4.10 -18.45
CA LYS A 161 2.48 3.64 -18.37
C LYS A 161 2.58 2.14 -18.09
N ASP A 162 1.54 1.40 -18.38
CA ASP A 162 1.45 -0.05 -18.14
C ASP A 162 1.75 -0.44 -16.68
N LYS A 163 1.23 0.35 -15.71
CA LYS A 163 1.30 0.03 -14.29
C LYS A 163 -0.07 -0.27 -13.70
N SER A 164 -0.14 -1.31 -12.90
CA SER A 164 -1.32 -1.57 -12.06
C SER A 164 -1.38 -0.56 -10.91
N VAL A 165 -2.60 -0.17 -10.56
CA VAL A 165 -2.88 0.81 -9.51
C VAL A 165 -3.85 0.23 -8.50
N LEU A 166 -3.52 0.34 -7.21
CA LEU A 166 -4.46 0.08 -6.12
C LEU A 166 -4.99 1.42 -5.59
N TYR A 167 -6.29 1.61 -5.65
CA TYR A 167 -6.95 2.84 -5.19
C TYR A 167 -7.85 2.53 -4.00
N PHE A 168 -7.44 2.94 -2.81
CA PHE A 168 -8.24 2.84 -1.59
C PHE A 168 -9.06 4.10 -1.40
N THR A 169 -10.36 3.95 -1.21
CA THR A 169 -11.29 5.08 -0.99
C THR A 169 -12.22 4.81 0.18
N ILE A 170 -12.44 5.84 0.98
CA ILE A 170 -13.31 5.82 2.17
C ILE A 170 -14.64 6.53 1.91
N GLU A 171 -14.62 7.60 1.12
CA GLU A 171 -15.77 8.47 0.89
C GLU A 171 -16.54 8.12 -0.39
N MET A 172 -15.83 7.74 -1.44
CA MET A 172 -16.42 7.47 -2.75
C MET A 172 -16.46 5.98 -3.06
N ASP A 173 -17.59 5.48 -3.55
CA ASP A 173 -17.67 4.09 -4.00
C ASP A 173 -16.79 3.82 -5.25
N ALA A 174 -16.44 2.55 -5.44
CA ALA A 174 -15.56 2.12 -6.52
C ALA A 174 -16.08 2.53 -7.92
N ARG A 175 -17.40 2.50 -8.12
CA ARG A 175 -18.03 2.91 -9.38
C ARG A 175 -17.78 4.38 -9.67
N GLN A 176 -17.86 5.25 -8.67
CA GLN A 176 -17.63 6.69 -8.83
C GLN A 176 -16.18 6.98 -9.21
N ILE A 177 -15.21 6.28 -8.61
CA ILE A 177 -13.79 6.40 -8.99
C ILE A 177 -13.59 5.94 -10.44
N LEU A 178 -14.07 4.75 -10.79
CA LEU A 178 -13.93 4.20 -12.16
C LEU A 178 -14.63 5.07 -13.22
N GLN A 179 -15.76 5.69 -12.90
CA GLN A 179 -16.40 6.66 -13.80
C GLN A 179 -15.56 7.90 -14.05
N ARG A 180 -14.82 8.38 -13.05
CA ARG A 180 -13.89 9.51 -13.21
C ARG A 180 -12.69 9.12 -14.05
N VAL A 181 -12.09 7.95 -13.78
CA VAL A 181 -10.98 7.42 -14.59
C VAL A 181 -11.43 7.21 -16.04
N CYS A 182 -12.58 6.59 -16.26
CA CYS A 182 -13.16 6.45 -17.60
C CYS A 182 -13.36 7.81 -18.31
N ALA A 183 -13.84 8.82 -17.57
CA ALA A 183 -14.01 10.16 -18.12
C ALA A 183 -12.68 10.80 -18.54
N LEU A 184 -11.61 10.59 -17.76
CA LEU A 184 -10.26 11.06 -18.08
C LEU A 184 -9.72 10.38 -19.33
N SER A 185 -9.81 9.04 -19.42
CA SER A 185 -9.34 8.26 -20.56
C SER A 185 -10.11 8.56 -21.85
N THR A 186 -11.41 8.73 -21.77
CA THR A 186 -12.28 8.82 -22.96
C THR A 186 -12.58 10.24 -23.40
N GLY A 187 -12.33 11.23 -22.54
CA GLY A 187 -12.74 12.61 -22.71
C GLY A 187 -14.25 12.82 -22.61
N VAL A 188 -15.01 11.83 -22.13
CA VAL A 188 -16.46 11.92 -21.93
C VAL A 188 -16.77 12.43 -20.53
N PRO A 189 -17.57 13.50 -20.35
CA PRO A 189 -17.86 14.05 -19.04
C PRO A 189 -18.47 13.01 -18.07
N THR A 190 -17.94 12.92 -16.85
CA THR A 190 -18.39 11.98 -15.82
C THR A 190 -19.90 11.99 -15.60
N ASN A 191 -20.54 13.18 -15.62
CA ASN A 191 -21.99 13.28 -15.43
C ASN A 191 -22.77 12.61 -16.57
N ARG A 192 -22.26 12.67 -17.80
CA ARG A 192 -22.89 12.00 -18.96
C ARG A 192 -22.75 10.49 -18.86
N ILE A 193 -21.58 9.99 -18.42
CA ILE A 193 -21.37 8.57 -18.14
C ILE A 193 -22.34 8.11 -17.04
N LYS A 194 -22.39 8.83 -15.93
CA LYS A 194 -23.26 8.52 -14.79
C LYS A 194 -24.73 8.47 -15.13
N THR A 195 -25.21 9.39 -15.97
CA THR A 195 -26.63 9.50 -16.35
C THR A 195 -26.99 8.69 -17.62
N ARG A 196 -25.99 8.01 -18.23
CA ARG A 196 -26.13 7.31 -19.52
C ARG A 196 -26.61 8.23 -20.66
N ASN A 197 -26.43 9.52 -20.54
CA ASN A 197 -26.79 10.49 -21.58
C ASN A 197 -25.60 10.72 -22.53
N LEU A 198 -25.32 9.73 -23.36
CA LEU A 198 -24.17 9.65 -24.24
C LEU A 198 -24.63 9.68 -25.71
N SER A 199 -23.89 10.38 -26.57
CA SER A 199 -24.02 10.23 -28.02
C SER A 199 -23.50 8.86 -28.49
N PRO A 200 -23.84 8.40 -29.69
CA PRO A 200 -23.35 7.13 -30.21
C PRO A 200 -21.82 7.01 -30.17
N MET A 201 -21.10 8.08 -30.50
CA MET A 201 -19.64 8.13 -30.49
C MET A 201 -19.10 8.00 -29.03
N GLU A 202 -19.75 8.66 -28.05
CA GLU A 202 -19.33 8.57 -26.67
C GLU A 202 -19.61 7.19 -26.08
N TRP A 203 -20.72 6.55 -26.49
CA TRP A 203 -21.00 5.16 -26.14
C TRP A 203 -19.89 4.24 -26.63
N GLU A 204 -19.43 4.37 -27.86
CA GLU A 204 -18.34 3.56 -28.40
C GLU A 204 -17.02 3.77 -27.64
N LYS A 205 -16.70 5.00 -27.26
CA LYS A 205 -15.50 5.30 -26.45
C LYS A 205 -15.58 4.65 -25.07
N VAL A 206 -16.70 4.78 -24.39
CA VAL A 206 -16.92 4.19 -23.05
C VAL A 206 -16.95 2.66 -23.14
N ALA A 207 -17.62 2.09 -24.13
CA ALA A 207 -17.63 0.65 -24.36
C ALA A 207 -16.22 0.12 -24.66
N GLY A 208 -15.46 0.79 -25.51
CA GLY A 208 -14.07 0.42 -25.79
C GLY A 208 -13.16 0.46 -24.59
N TRP A 209 -13.26 1.53 -23.76
CA TRP A 209 -12.51 1.62 -22.51
C TRP A 209 -12.87 0.48 -21.56
N TRP A 210 -14.18 0.13 -21.46
CA TRP A 210 -14.62 -0.96 -20.60
C TRP A 210 -14.19 -2.34 -21.14
N ALA A 211 -14.36 -2.58 -22.44
CA ALA A 211 -14.00 -3.83 -23.10
C ALA A 211 -12.50 -4.16 -22.94
N ASN A 212 -11.65 -3.13 -22.99
CA ASN A 212 -10.21 -3.28 -22.87
C ASN A 212 -9.73 -3.90 -21.53
N ARG A 213 -10.59 -4.01 -20.53
CA ARG A 213 -10.29 -4.63 -19.22
C ARG A 213 -10.44 -6.16 -19.21
N PHE A 214 -11.00 -6.75 -20.26
CA PHE A 214 -11.35 -8.17 -20.32
C PHE A 214 -10.63 -8.88 -21.46
N GLU A 215 -10.37 -10.19 -21.33
CA GLU A 215 -9.64 -10.96 -22.34
C GLU A 215 -10.31 -10.94 -23.70
N GLU A 216 -11.62 -11.21 -23.76
CA GLU A 216 -12.39 -11.22 -25.02
C GLU A 216 -13.15 -9.90 -25.26
N GLY A 217 -12.64 -8.81 -24.68
CA GLY A 217 -13.33 -7.53 -24.72
C GLY A 217 -13.54 -6.97 -26.13
N ASN A 218 -12.59 -7.21 -27.04
CA ASN A 218 -12.69 -6.75 -28.42
C ASN A 218 -13.84 -7.43 -29.18
N GLU A 219 -14.07 -8.74 -28.98
CA GLU A 219 -15.18 -9.47 -29.58
C GLU A 219 -16.52 -8.94 -29.04
N SER A 220 -16.63 -8.75 -27.73
CA SER A 220 -17.81 -8.13 -27.10
C SER A 220 -18.06 -6.72 -27.63
N LEU A 221 -16.99 -5.94 -27.90
CA LEU A 221 -17.08 -4.59 -28.45
C LEU A 221 -17.59 -4.60 -29.90
N ASP A 222 -17.14 -5.54 -30.71
CA ASP A 222 -17.59 -5.67 -32.11
C ASP A 222 -19.05 -6.08 -32.17
N ASN A 223 -19.50 -7.01 -31.33
CA ASN A 223 -20.90 -7.35 -31.15
C ASN A 223 -21.74 -6.12 -30.72
N TYR A 224 -21.19 -5.28 -29.82
CA TYR A 224 -21.86 -4.04 -29.45
C TYR A 224 -21.97 -3.04 -30.61
N LYS A 225 -20.93 -2.88 -31.42
CA LYS A 225 -20.96 -1.98 -32.60
C LYS A 225 -22.03 -2.39 -33.60
N GLU A 226 -22.27 -3.69 -33.76
CA GLU A 226 -23.29 -4.23 -34.65
C GLU A 226 -24.71 -4.02 -34.09
N HIS A 227 -24.92 -4.36 -32.83
CA HIS A 227 -26.28 -4.46 -32.26
C HIS A 227 -26.67 -3.18 -31.49
N LYS A 228 -25.72 -2.35 -31.04
CA LYS A 228 -25.92 -1.13 -30.22
C LYS A 228 -26.70 -1.35 -28.92
N ASP A 229 -26.66 -2.57 -28.40
CA ASP A 229 -27.30 -2.97 -27.14
C ASP A 229 -26.25 -3.00 -26.01
N PHE A 230 -26.24 -1.94 -25.18
CA PHE A 230 -25.28 -1.82 -24.11
C PHE A 230 -25.55 -2.78 -22.93
N ASP A 231 -26.79 -3.12 -22.65
CA ASP A 231 -27.12 -4.02 -21.54
C ASP A 231 -26.70 -5.46 -21.90
N ARG A 232 -26.88 -5.86 -23.14
CA ARG A 232 -26.36 -7.12 -23.67
C ARG A 232 -24.82 -7.13 -23.68
N PHE A 233 -24.18 -6.08 -24.17
CA PHE A 233 -22.74 -5.91 -24.16
C PHE A 233 -22.17 -6.04 -22.73
N HIS A 234 -22.75 -5.32 -21.76
CA HIS A 234 -22.33 -5.40 -20.38
C HIS A 234 -22.48 -6.82 -19.80
N TYR A 235 -23.57 -7.51 -20.11
CA TYR A 235 -23.82 -8.87 -19.67
C TYR A 235 -22.80 -9.86 -20.25
N GLU A 236 -22.50 -9.77 -21.54
CA GLU A 236 -21.51 -10.60 -22.20
C GLU A 236 -20.10 -10.33 -21.64
N LEU A 237 -19.73 -9.06 -21.55
CA LEU A 237 -18.42 -8.63 -21.11
C LEU A 237 -18.08 -9.07 -19.69
N THR A 238 -19.02 -8.92 -18.74
CA THR A 238 -18.77 -9.25 -17.33
C THR A 238 -18.66 -10.75 -17.04
N ARG A 239 -18.85 -11.60 -18.02
CA ARG A 239 -18.60 -13.05 -17.95
C ARG A 239 -17.18 -13.43 -18.36
N ASN A 240 -16.51 -12.56 -19.05
CA ASN A 240 -15.13 -12.78 -19.46
C ASN A 240 -14.19 -12.53 -18.29
N PRO A 241 -13.08 -13.29 -18.16
CA PRO A 241 -12.05 -13.00 -17.20
C PRO A 241 -11.43 -11.62 -17.46
N LEU A 242 -10.86 -11.03 -16.42
CA LEU A 242 -10.05 -9.81 -16.60
C LEU A 242 -8.82 -10.17 -17.43
N ALA A 243 -8.45 -9.27 -18.32
CA ALA A 243 -7.24 -9.44 -19.14
C ALA A 243 -5.99 -9.45 -18.24
N ASP A 244 -5.02 -10.29 -18.63
CA ASP A 244 -3.70 -10.33 -18.00
C ASP A 244 -2.87 -9.12 -18.45
N LYS A 245 -3.21 -7.97 -17.92
CA LYS A 245 -2.57 -6.66 -18.14
C LYS A 245 -2.87 -5.72 -17.00
N PRO A 246 -2.13 -4.60 -16.91
CA PRO A 246 -2.30 -3.63 -15.83
C PRO A 246 -3.76 -3.21 -15.62
N GLN A 247 -4.16 -3.13 -14.37
CA GLN A 247 -5.52 -2.81 -13.95
C GLN A 247 -5.53 -1.68 -12.92
N ILE A 248 -6.65 -0.97 -12.82
CA ILE A 248 -6.94 -0.06 -11.72
C ILE A 248 -7.94 -0.75 -10.80
N ASP A 249 -7.45 -1.27 -9.67
CA ASP A 249 -8.26 -1.92 -8.65
C ASP A 249 -8.70 -0.91 -7.60
N VAL A 250 -9.99 -0.79 -7.36
CA VAL A 250 -10.56 0.17 -6.41
C VAL A 250 -11.16 -0.55 -5.21
N PHE A 251 -10.66 -0.24 -4.03
CA PHE A 251 -11.13 -0.77 -2.75
C PHE A 251 -11.90 0.30 -1.99
N TYR A 252 -13.20 0.13 -1.87
CA TYR A 252 -14.05 0.98 -1.05
C TYR A 252 -14.28 0.32 0.31
N ASP A 253 -13.86 1.00 1.37
CA ASP A 253 -14.14 0.58 2.75
C ASP A 253 -14.27 1.81 3.65
N PRO A 254 -15.47 2.10 4.18
CA PRO A 254 -15.69 3.22 5.10
C PRO A 254 -15.05 3.01 6.49
N ALA A 255 -14.54 1.80 6.76
CA ALA A 255 -13.84 1.42 7.98
C ALA A 255 -12.38 1.04 7.74
N LEU A 256 -11.78 1.61 6.68
CA LEU A 256 -10.42 1.31 6.26
C LEU A 256 -9.41 1.57 7.37
N THR A 257 -8.51 0.62 7.59
CA THR A 257 -7.39 0.71 8.54
C THR A 257 -6.05 0.62 7.80
N LEU A 258 -4.99 1.10 8.41
CA LEU A 258 -3.65 1.00 7.84
C LEU A 258 -3.23 -0.48 7.65
N ALA A 259 -3.50 -1.31 8.66
CA ALA A 259 -3.22 -2.75 8.60
C ALA A 259 -3.90 -3.42 7.39
N LYS A 260 -5.16 -3.06 7.12
CA LYS A 260 -5.88 -3.58 5.96
C LYS A 260 -5.28 -3.11 4.63
N ILE A 261 -4.88 -1.83 4.54
CA ILE A 261 -4.17 -1.32 3.36
C ILE A 261 -2.91 -2.15 3.11
N ILE A 262 -2.04 -2.30 4.11
CA ILE A 262 -0.78 -3.05 4.02
C ILE A 262 -1.03 -4.49 3.61
N SER A 263 -1.98 -5.18 4.26
CA SER A 263 -2.35 -6.56 3.95
C SER A 263 -2.80 -6.72 2.48
N VAL A 264 -3.68 -5.84 1.99
CA VAL A 264 -4.16 -5.88 0.60
C VAL A 264 -3.03 -5.56 -0.38
N VAL A 265 -2.20 -4.56 -0.09
CA VAL A 265 -1.05 -4.19 -0.94
C VAL A 265 -0.09 -5.37 -1.07
N ARG A 266 0.29 -6.03 0.02
CA ARG A 266 1.18 -7.21 -0.01
C ARG A 266 0.58 -8.37 -0.80
N GLN A 267 -0.69 -8.67 -0.57
CA GLN A 267 -1.39 -9.70 -1.33
C GLN A 267 -1.38 -9.40 -2.84
N LYS A 268 -1.68 -8.15 -3.20
CA LYS A 268 -1.73 -7.73 -4.60
C LYS A 268 -0.35 -7.62 -5.24
N GLN A 269 0.66 -7.22 -4.50
CA GLN A 269 2.06 -7.17 -4.95
C GLN A 269 2.57 -8.54 -5.39
N ALA A 270 2.16 -9.60 -4.69
CA ALA A 270 2.48 -10.98 -5.08
C ALA A 270 1.72 -11.45 -6.34
N GLN A 271 0.58 -10.83 -6.67
CA GLN A 271 -0.26 -11.18 -7.82
C GLN A 271 -0.03 -10.29 -9.05
N LEU A 272 0.39 -9.04 -8.84
CA LEU A 272 0.57 -8.00 -9.85
C LEU A 272 2.03 -7.52 -9.85
N PRO A 273 2.91 -8.15 -10.64
CA PRO A 273 4.33 -7.76 -10.69
C PRO A 273 4.53 -6.35 -11.27
N ASP A 274 3.54 -5.81 -11.95
CA ASP A 274 3.48 -4.46 -12.53
C ASP A 274 2.82 -3.43 -11.61
N LEU A 275 2.54 -3.77 -10.34
CA LEU A 275 1.99 -2.82 -9.37
C LEU A 275 2.96 -1.65 -9.16
N GLY A 276 2.59 -0.46 -9.65
CA GLY A 276 3.43 0.73 -9.63
C GLY A 276 2.91 1.85 -8.72
N LEU A 277 1.64 1.80 -8.31
CA LEU A 277 1.05 2.91 -7.56
C LEU A 277 -0.01 2.44 -6.56
N VAL A 278 0.08 2.99 -5.35
CA VAL A 278 -0.96 2.84 -4.32
C VAL A 278 -1.49 4.22 -3.95
N ILE A 279 -2.79 4.42 -4.05
CA ILE A 279 -3.48 5.67 -3.70
C ILE A 279 -4.39 5.42 -2.50
N VAL A 280 -4.35 6.35 -1.54
CA VAL A 280 -5.23 6.34 -0.37
C VAL A 280 -6.00 7.66 -0.31
N ASP A 281 -7.30 7.63 -0.59
CA ASP A 281 -8.16 8.80 -0.67
C ASP A 281 -9.30 8.69 0.39
N TYR A 282 -9.15 9.29 1.56
CA TYR A 282 -8.07 10.14 2.02
C TYR A 282 -7.63 9.78 3.45
N LEU A 283 -6.42 10.19 3.81
CA LEU A 283 -5.69 9.77 5.01
C LEU A 283 -6.41 10.09 6.33
N ASN A 284 -7.10 11.22 6.44
CA ASN A 284 -7.68 11.72 7.70
C ASN A 284 -8.81 10.86 8.28
N GLN A 285 -9.36 9.92 7.51
CA GLN A 285 -10.45 9.04 7.97
C GLN A 285 -10.01 7.60 8.18
N ILE A 286 -8.73 7.29 8.00
CA ILE A 286 -8.21 5.97 8.33
C ILE A 286 -8.38 5.75 9.83
N ARG A 287 -9.09 4.67 10.19
CA ARG A 287 -9.29 4.32 11.58
C ARG A 287 -7.99 3.80 12.19
N ARG A 288 -7.62 4.34 13.35
CA ARG A 288 -6.61 3.71 14.20
C ARG A 288 -7.31 2.68 15.10
N HIS A 289 -6.83 1.45 15.08
CA HIS A 289 -7.12 0.52 16.15
C HIS A 289 -6.38 0.98 17.43
N ASN A 290 -7.11 1.05 18.53
CA ASN A 290 -6.58 1.20 19.91
C ASN A 290 -5.86 2.50 20.27
N ALA A 291 -6.62 3.61 20.40
CA ALA A 291 -6.35 4.53 21.48
C ALA A 291 -7.45 4.30 22.55
N PRO A 292 -7.15 3.69 23.70
CA PRO A 292 -8.15 3.53 24.75
C PRO A 292 -8.62 4.93 25.19
N GLY A 293 -9.87 5.28 24.91
CA GLY A 293 -10.56 6.44 25.46
C GLY A 293 -10.67 7.69 24.59
N ARG A 294 -10.30 7.69 23.33
CA ARG A 294 -10.59 8.80 22.39
C ARG A 294 -11.32 8.27 21.16
N SER A 295 -12.49 8.83 20.87
CA SER A 295 -13.20 8.64 19.59
C SER A 295 -12.23 8.88 18.44
N GLY A 296 -12.10 7.90 17.54
CA GLY A 296 -11.04 7.82 16.52
C GLY A 296 -11.11 8.86 15.38
N GLN A 297 -11.30 10.12 15.69
CA GLN A 297 -11.09 11.22 14.76
C GLN A 297 -9.86 12.01 15.23
N TYR A 298 -8.84 12.06 14.40
CA TYR A 298 -7.78 13.05 14.53
C TYR A 298 -8.33 14.41 14.19
N ASP A 299 -8.34 15.30 15.17
CA ASP A 299 -8.51 16.72 14.92
C ASP A 299 -7.12 17.29 14.58
N TRP A 300 -6.88 17.53 13.30
CA TRP A 300 -5.64 18.12 12.78
C TRP A 300 -5.64 19.66 12.91
N THR A 301 -6.48 20.20 13.76
CA THR A 301 -6.64 21.65 13.95
C THR A 301 -5.91 22.19 15.18
N GLU A 302 -5.00 21.44 15.80
CA GLU A 302 -4.05 21.95 16.80
C GLU A 302 -2.62 21.94 16.27
#